data_a9b5d2fbc7628fea9aa1204b644e9865
#
_entry.id   a9b5d2fbc7628fea9aa1204b644e9865
#
_cell.length_a   1.000
_cell.length_b   1.000
_cell.length_c   1.000
_cell.angle_alpha   90.00
_cell.angle_beta   90.00
_cell.angle_gamma   90.00
#
_symmetry.space_group_name_H-M   'P 1'
#
loop_
_entity.id
_entity.type
_entity.pdbx_description
1 polymer ?
#
loop_
_entity_poly.entity_id
_entity_poly.type
_entity_poly.pdbx_seq_one_letter_code
_entity_poly.pdbx_strand_id
1 'polypeptide(L)'
;MNKSLWMIPLVAILPLASIVSKPLSLEQVADDANWLMHMDFDSARASQIGSFIMDEIESKSEAVERMAEVKASYGVDPKGFSGLTMFGSGEHKKGTAIMSGGLDPEKMTAFARKNDTFETIRVGKNEIHSLNQDSRHPMAFATLKNGVIVGGPDADYVRQGIKLAKGKGASRGPIALLDNLRQIVDDPGFIAYVDVAKASAHHDLDRHGMGMAKKVKSMGMVVGEADGLLKMVAIVVAEDEETAAQMEGMANGMMAMAALGKGSKHRLADLLKSQSVTRAGNVLTLQVGLAIDVIEDHIEKEMRKRI
;
A
#
# COMPACT_ATOMS: atom_id res chain seq x y z
N MET A 1 -34.71 26.20 55.93
CA MET A 1 -34.97 25.76 54.52
C MET A 1 -33.65 25.72 53.78
N ASN A 2 -32.97 24.55 53.80
CA ASN A 2 -31.67 24.37 53.15
C ASN A 2 -31.91 23.75 51.77
N LYS A 3 -31.51 24.44 50.72
CA LYS A 3 -31.44 23.88 49.37
C LYS A 3 -29.98 23.49 49.08
N SER A 4 -29.69 22.19 49.19
CA SER A 4 -28.44 21.61 48.74
C SER A 4 -28.47 21.50 47.20
N LEU A 5 -27.66 22.29 46.51
CA LEU A 5 -27.36 22.08 45.09
C LEU A 5 -26.40 20.89 44.97
N TRP A 6 -26.84 19.86 44.29
CA TRP A 6 -25.99 18.78 43.82
C TRP A 6 -25.24 19.23 42.58
N MET A 7 -23.94 19.50 42.72
CA MET A 7 -23.03 19.66 41.61
C MET A 7 -22.65 18.26 41.09
N ILE A 8 -23.15 17.88 39.94
CA ILE A 8 -22.67 16.73 39.18
C ILE A 8 -21.39 17.18 38.45
N PRO A 9 -20.23 16.53 38.67
CA PRO A 9 -19.05 16.84 37.88
C PRO A 9 -19.28 16.31 36.45
N LEU A 10 -19.35 17.24 35.49
CA LEU A 10 -19.32 16.94 34.07
C LEU A 10 -17.93 16.40 33.73
N VAL A 11 -17.79 15.08 33.73
CA VAL A 11 -16.59 14.43 33.20
C VAL A 11 -16.61 14.69 31.70
N ALA A 12 -15.80 15.65 31.27
CA ALA A 12 -15.50 15.86 29.88
C ALA A 12 -14.80 14.60 29.36
N ILE A 13 -15.54 13.74 28.68
CA ILE A 13 -15.01 12.67 27.84
C ILE A 13 -14.34 13.39 26.67
N LEU A 14 -13.04 13.66 26.81
CA LEU A 14 -12.20 13.97 25.64
C LEU A 14 -12.31 12.78 24.71
N PRO A 15 -12.73 12.94 23.44
CA PRO A 15 -12.61 11.86 22.51
C PRO A 15 -11.12 11.53 22.42
N LEU A 16 -10.73 10.34 22.87
CA LEU A 16 -9.50 9.71 22.41
C LEU A 16 -9.60 9.81 20.91
N ALA A 17 -8.73 10.59 20.28
CA ALA A 17 -8.59 10.61 18.86
C ALA A 17 -8.23 9.18 18.48
N SER A 18 -9.24 8.42 18.08
CA SER A 18 -9.05 7.12 17.46
C SER A 18 -8.10 7.36 16.32
N ILE A 19 -6.97 6.67 16.30
CA ILE A 19 -6.12 6.59 15.12
C ILE A 19 -7.03 5.98 14.07
N VAL A 20 -7.62 6.83 13.23
CA VAL A 20 -8.54 6.40 12.20
C VAL A 20 -7.67 5.89 11.07
N SER A 21 -7.55 4.58 10.97
CA SER A 21 -7.03 3.88 9.79
C SER A 21 -7.58 4.58 8.54
N LYS A 22 -6.76 4.65 7.48
CA LYS A 22 -7.19 5.20 6.18
C LYS A 22 -7.33 4.08 5.17
N PRO A 23 -8.42 3.31 5.21
CA PRO A 23 -8.64 2.22 4.27
C PRO A 23 -8.73 2.75 2.83
N LEU A 24 -8.42 1.89 1.87
CA LEU A 24 -8.56 2.22 0.45
C LEU A 24 -9.95 2.79 0.14
N SER A 25 -9.98 4.00 -0.40
CA SER A 25 -11.18 4.63 -0.97
C SER A 25 -11.10 4.63 -2.50
N LEU A 26 -11.98 3.88 -3.16
CA LEU A 26 -12.07 3.85 -4.62
C LEU A 26 -12.53 5.19 -5.21
N GLU A 27 -13.14 6.06 -4.42
CA GLU A 27 -13.46 7.44 -4.83
C GLU A 27 -12.21 8.29 -5.13
N GLN A 28 -11.05 7.87 -4.61
CA GLN A 28 -9.75 8.51 -4.87
C GLN A 28 -8.97 7.87 -6.02
N VAL A 29 -9.49 6.82 -6.63
CA VAL A 29 -8.88 6.10 -7.76
C VAL A 29 -9.59 6.48 -9.04
N ALA A 30 -8.86 6.82 -10.10
CA ALA A 30 -9.45 7.18 -11.38
C ALA A 30 -10.27 6.03 -12.00
N ASP A 31 -11.34 6.37 -12.72
CA ASP A 31 -12.25 5.38 -13.34
C ASP A 31 -11.58 4.55 -14.45
N ASP A 32 -10.59 5.12 -15.12
CA ASP A 32 -9.76 4.48 -16.15
C ASP A 32 -8.56 3.69 -15.59
N ALA A 33 -8.36 3.68 -14.27
CA ALA A 33 -7.26 2.96 -13.65
C ALA A 33 -7.39 1.45 -13.89
N ASN A 34 -6.36 0.83 -14.44
CA ASN A 34 -6.29 -0.61 -14.66
C ASN A 34 -5.50 -1.34 -13.58
N TRP A 35 -4.76 -0.61 -12.77
CA TRP A 35 -4.11 -1.11 -11.57
C TRP A 35 -4.23 -0.10 -10.43
N LEU A 36 -4.23 -0.60 -9.24
CA LEU A 36 -4.11 0.18 -8.01
C LEU A 36 -3.32 -0.59 -6.95
N MET A 37 -2.71 0.17 -6.06
CA MET A 37 -2.04 -0.31 -4.86
C MET A 37 -2.35 0.67 -3.73
N HIS A 38 -2.63 0.15 -2.55
CA HIS A 38 -2.85 0.96 -1.37
C HIS A 38 -2.10 0.37 -0.18
N MET A 39 -1.47 1.25 0.60
CA MET A 39 -0.85 0.94 1.89
C MET A 39 -1.56 1.77 2.96
N ASP A 40 -2.16 1.10 3.92
CA ASP A 40 -2.66 1.69 5.16
C ASP A 40 -1.57 1.56 6.22
N PHE A 41 -0.80 2.64 6.40
CA PHE A 41 0.30 2.63 7.37
C PHE A 41 -0.19 2.67 8.81
N ASP A 42 -1.40 3.20 9.07
CA ASP A 42 -1.97 3.21 10.40
C ASP A 42 -2.37 1.80 10.82
N SER A 43 -3.05 1.06 9.94
CA SER A 43 -3.36 -0.35 10.15
C SER A 43 -2.09 -1.20 10.26
N ALA A 44 -1.12 -1.00 9.37
CA ALA A 44 0.15 -1.71 9.42
C ALA A 44 0.91 -1.48 10.74
N ARG A 45 0.95 -0.25 11.26
CA ARG A 45 1.59 0.05 12.56
C ARG A 45 0.83 -0.50 13.75
N ALA A 46 -0.49 -0.57 13.67
CA ALA A 46 -1.33 -1.13 14.73
C ALA A 46 -1.26 -2.65 14.81
N SER A 47 -0.75 -3.32 13.78
CA SER A 47 -0.55 -4.76 13.76
C SER A 47 0.55 -5.19 14.74
N GLN A 48 0.56 -6.46 15.17
CA GLN A 48 1.58 -6.99 16.08
C GLN A 48 2.97 -6.89 15.45
N ILE A 49 3.14 -7.31 14.20
CA ILE A 49 4.42 -7.20 13.49
C ILE A 49 4.84 -5.74 13.30
N GLY A 50 3.89 -4.87 12.93
CA GLY A 50 4.19 -3.45 12.76
C GLY A 50 4.63 -2.78 14.04
N SER A 51 3.95 -3.06 15.16
CA SER A 51 4.34 -2.59 16.49
C SER A 51 5.73 -3.10 16.88
N PHE A 52 5.96 -4.40 16.72
CA PHE A 52 7.27 -5.02 16.99
C PHE A 52 8.40 -4.37 16.17
N ILE A 53 8.20 -4.15 14.87
CA ILE A 53 9.19 -3.49 14.02
C ILE A 53 9.45 -2.06 14.48
N MET A 54 8.41 -1.32 14.86
CA MET A 54 8.56 0.05 15.35
C MET A 54 9.32 0.11 16.67
N ASP A 55 9.03 -0.78 17.60
CA ASP A 55 9.73 -0.90 18.89
C ASP A 55 11.22 -1.22 18.67
N GLU A 56 11.53 -2.14 17.75
CA GLU A 56 12.90 -2.47 17.37
C GLU A 56 13.65 -1.30 16.73
N ILE A 57 13.00 -0.51 15.88
CA ILE A 57 13.57 0.69 15.28
C ILE A 57 13.83 1.74 16.37
N GLU A 58 12.88 1.94 17.28
CA GLU A 58 12.99 2.93 18.37
C GLU A 58 14.03 2.56 19.41
N SER A 59 14.32 1.28 19.59
CA SER A 59 15.38 0.80 20.46
C SER A 59 16.80 1.21 19.99
N LYS A 60 16.95 1.64 18.72
CA LYS A 60 18.23 1.98 18.09
C LYS A 60 18.38 3.48 17.94
N SER A 61 19.27 4.09 18.70
CA SER A 61 19.55 5.54 18.68
C SER A 61 19.88 6.04 17.26
N GLU A 62 20.71 5.29 16.51
CA GLU A 62 21.09 5.67 15.13
C GLU A 62 19.87 5.71 14.17
N ALA A 63 18.93 4.77 14.29
CA ALA A 63 17.72 4.77 13.50
C ALA A 63 16.81 5.96 13.84
N VAL A 64 16.67 6.25 15.13
CA VAL A 64 15.91 7.40 15.62
C VAL A 64 16.52 8.72 15.15
N GLU A 65 17.84 8.86 15.24
CA GLU A 65 18.56 10.04 14.75
C GLU A 65 18.39 10.24 13.25
N ARG A 66 18.53 9.16 12.44
CA ARG A 66 18.31 9.22 11.00
C ARG A 66 16.87 9.61 10.62
N MET A 67 15.88 9.08 11.33
CA MET A 67 14.48 9.50 11.11
C MET A 67 14.27 10.97 11.45
N ALA A 68 14.87 11.45 12.54
CA ALA A 68 14.82 12.86 12.91
C ALA A 68 15.50 13.75 11.87
N GLU A 69 16.65 13.33 11.31
CA GLU A 69 17.35 14.03 10.24
C GLU A 69 16.51 14.11 8.96
N VAL A 70 15.88 12.99 8.55
CA VAL A 70 14.99 12.96 7.38
C VAL A 70 13.81 13.91 7.58
N LYS A 71 13.18 13.90 8.76
CA LYS A 71 12.09 14.82 9.11
C LYS A 71 12.55 16.29 9.10
N ALA A 72 13.73 16.57 9.65
CA ALA A 72 14.27 17.93 9.69
C ALA A 72 14.62 18.43 8.29
N SER A 73 15.29 17.61 7.47
CA SER A 73 15.89 18.01 6.18
C SER A 73 14.87 18.01 5.04
N TYR A 74 13.94 17.05 5.02
CA TYR A 74 13.03 16.82 3.91
C TYR A 74 11.56 17.07 4.25
N GLY A 75 11.24 17.23 5.53
CA GLY A 75 9.86 17.36 5.98
C GLY A 75 9.07 16.04 5.88
N VAL A 76 9.76 14.91 5.92
CA VAL A 76 9.17 13.57 5.83
C VAL A 76 9.32 12.86 7.16
N ASP A 77 8.21 12.60 7.84
CA ASP A 77 8.15 11.82 9.07
C ASP A 77 7.60 10.42 8.78
N PRO A 78 8.44 9.38 8.68
CA PRO A 78 7.97 8.03 8.38
C PRO A 78 6.96 7.48 9.39
N LYS A 79 7.05 7.91 10.65
CA LYS A 79 6.10 7.51 11.71
C LYS A 79 4.72 8.14 11.55
N GLY A 80 4.65 9.25 10.86
CA GLY A 80 3.42 10.00 10.65
C GLY A 80 2.66 9.63 9.38
N PHE A 81 3.18 8.75 8.51
CA PHE A 81 2.45 8.32 7.33
C PHE A 81 1.14 7.62 7.72
N SER A 82 0.03 7.97 7.05
CA SER A 82 -1.26 7.34 7.28
C SER A 82 -1.69 6.47 6.10
N GLY A 83 -1.54 6.94 4.88
CA GLY A 83 -1.93 6.16 3.70
C GLY A 83 -1.22 6.58 2.43
N LEU A 84 -1.00 5.61 1.55
CA LEU A 84 -0.51 5.82 0.19
C LEU A 84 -1.40 5.03 -0.78
N THR A 85 -2.04 5.74 -1.70
CA THR A 85 -2.77 5.11 -2.82
C THR A 85 -2.06 5.46 -4.12
N MET A 86 -1.72 4.44 -4.91
CA MET A 86 -1.15 4.59 -6.23
C MET A 86 -2.04 3.89 -7.25
N PHE A 87 -2.20 4.48 -8.43
CA PHE A 87 -3.01 3.90 -9.50
C PHE A 87 -2.61 4.44 -10.87
N GLY A 88 -3.02 3.74 -11.92
CA GLY A 88 -2.79 4.18 -13.30
C GLY A 88 -3.44 3.27 -14.34
N SER A 89 -3.38 3.71 -15.59
CA SER A 89 -3.93 2.99 -16.75
C SER A 89 -3.07 1.82 -17.26
N GLY A 90 -1.88 1.61 -16.70
CA GLY A 90 -0.93 0.60 -17.16
C GLY A 90 0.10 1.12 -18.17
N GLU A 91 0.00 2.37 -18.62
CA GLU A 91 1.05 2.98 -19.42
C GLU A 91 2.36 3.10 -18.61
N HIS A 92 3.49 2.85 -19.28
CA HIS A 92 4.79 2.86 -18.63
C HIS A 92 5.10 4.22 -17.98
N LYS A 93 5.49 4.20 -16.71
CA LYS A 93 5.82 5.40 -15.89
C LYS A 93 4.68 6.41 -15.74
N LYS A 94 3.46 6.03 -16.04
CA LYS A 94 2.27 6.87 -15.88
C LYS A 94 1.40 6.36 -14.77
N GLY A 95 1.27 7.15 -13.73
CA GLY A 95 0.43 6.86 -12.57
C GLY A 95 0.31 8.05 -11.66
N THR A 96 -0.68 8.00 -10.79
CA THR A 96 -0.94 9.01 -9.76
C THR A 96 -0.69 8.38 -8.39
N ALA A 97 -0.06 9.14 -7.51
CA ALA A 97 0.10 8.80 -6.09
C ALA A 97 -0.63 9.84 -5.23
N ILE A 98 -1.40 9.36 -4.25
CA ILE A 98 -2.03 10.20 -3.23
C ILE A 98 -1.51 9.71 -1.88
N MET A 99 -0.79 10.57 -1.17
CA MET A 99 -0.14 10.25 0.11
C MET A 99 -0.68 11.17 1.20
N SER A 100 -0.85 10.64 2.40
CA SER A 100 -1.35 11.38 3.56
C SER A 100 -0.58 11.05 4.83
N GLY A 101 -0.49 12.05 5.72
CA GLY A 101 0.21 11.94 7.00
C GLY A 101 1.73 12.11 6.88
N GLY A 102 2.38 12.48 7.96
CA GLY A 102 3.84 12.51 8.07
C GLY A 102 4.60 13.44 7.13
N LEU A 103 3.92 14.38 6.48
CA LEU A 103 4.51 15.23 5.46
C LEU A 103 4.39 16.70 5.83
N ASP A 104 5.51 17.42 5.76
CA ASP A 104 5.58 18.87 5.90
C ASP A 104 5.66 19.49 4.48
N PRO A 105 4.56 20.06 3.97
CA PRO A 105 4.49 20.57 2.61
C PRO A 105 5.50 21.70 2.32
N GLU A 106 5.77 22.54 3.34
CA GLU A 106 6.64 23.69 3.18
C GLU A 106 8.10 23.25 3.04
N LYS A 107 8.56 22.33 3.90
CA LYS A 107 9.90 21.78 3.83
C LYS A 107 10.14 20.98 2.56
N MET A 108 9.16 20.14 2.17
CA MET A 108 9.24 19.37 0.92
C MET A 108 9.36 20.29 -0.29
N THR A 109 8.55 21.34 -0.36
CA THR A 109 8.61 22.32 -1.46
C THR A 109 9.93 23.10 -1.42
N ALA A 110 10.41 23.51 -0.23
CA ALA A 110 11.68 24.18 -0.08
C ALA A 110 12.87 23.29 -0.50
N PHE A 111 12.79 21.99 -0.20
CA PHE A 111 13.79 21.02 -0.67
C PHE A 111 13.75 20.86 -2.20
N ALA A 112 12.56 20.70 -2.78
CA ALA A 112 12.38 20.54 -4.22
C ALA A 112 12.89 21.78 -5.00
N ARG A 113 12.74 22.99 -4.46
CA ARG A 113 13.25 24.24 -5.06
C ARG A 113 14.77 24.31 -5.21
N LYS A 114 15.52 23.43 -4.53
CA LYS A 114 16.99 23.34 -4.70
C LYS A 114 17.40 22.66 -6.02
N ASN A 115 16.45 22.04 -6.71
CA ASN A 115 16.68 21.41 -8.00
C ASN A 115 16.58 22.48 -9.11
N ASP A 116 17.57 22.56 -9.99
CA ASP A 116 17.65 23.56 -11.07
C ASP A 116 16.50 23.45 -12.08
N THR A 117 15.82 22.29 -12.14
CA THR A 117 14.69 22.04 -13.04
C THR A 117 13.34 22.29 -12.36
N PHE A 118 13.33 22.87 -11.15
CA PHE A 118 12.10 23.12 -10.41
C PHE A 118 11.27 24.22 -11.06
N GLU A 119 10.04 23.90 -11.39
CA GLU A 119 9.06 24.83 -11.92
C GLU A 119 7.77 24.80 -11.11
N THR A 120 7.01 25.86 -11.12
CA THR A 120 5.71 25.96 -10.45
C THR A 120 4.65 26.48 -11.41
N ILE A 121 3.56 25.73 -11.54
CA ILE A 121 2.39 26.11 -12.33
C ILE A 121 1.23 26.30 -11.38
N ARG A 122 0.52 27.44 -11.47
CA ARG A 122 -0.68 27.68 -10.68
C ARG A 122 -1.93 27.20 -11.43
N VAL A 123 -2.68 26.29 -10.79
CA VAL A 123 -3.92 25.76 -11.33
C VAL A 123 -5.07 26.05 -10.33
N GLY A 124 -5.82 27.10 -10.57
CA GLY A 124 -6.84 27.60 -9.64
C GLY A 124 -6.22 28.05 -8.32
N LYS A 125 -6.59 27.37 -7.22
CA LYS A 125 -6.07 27.62 -5.87
C LYS A 125 -4.88 26.74 -5.48
N ASN A 126 -4.45 25.82 -6.34
CA ASN A 126 -3.37 24.89 -6.05
C ASN A 126 -2.12 25.28 -6.86
N GLU A 127 -0.97 25.09 -6.28
CA GLU A 127 0.31 25.13 -6.96
C GLU A 127 0.74 23.70 -7.27
N ILE A 128 1.16 23.46 -8.52
CA ILE A 128 1.72 22.19 -8.97
C ILE A 128 3.19 22.48 -9.24
N HIS A 129 4.05 21.72 -8.59
CA HIS A 129 5.48 21.80 -8.75
C HIS A 129 5.96 20.66 -9.66
N SER A 130 6.82 20.96 -10.62
CA SER A 130 7.39 19.97 -11.53
C SER A 130 8.92 19.97 -11.45
N LEU A 131 9.49 18.80 -11.71
CA LEU A 131 10.92 18.53 -11.65
C LEU A 131 11.29 17.57 -12.79
N ASN A 132 12.45 17.79 -13.39
CA ASN A 132 13.03 16.86 -14.37
C ASN A 132 12.10 16.48 -15.52
N GLN A 133 11.26 17.40 -16.01
CA GLN A 133 10.24 17.10 -17.03
C GLN A 133 10.84 16.56 -18.33
N ASP A 134 12.06 16.98 -18.70
CA ASP A 134 12.78 16.53 -19.89
C ASP A 134 13.63 15.26 -19.65
N SER A 135 13.51 14.65 -18.47
CA SER A 135 14.31 13.48 -18.08
C SER A 135 13.56 12.16 -18.25
N ARG A 136 14.28 11.04 -18.01
CA ARG A 136 13.68 9.71 -17.97
C ARG A 136 12.74 9.51 -16.77
N HIS A 137 12.78 10.40 -15.78
CA HIS A 137 12.01 10.32 -14.53
C HIS A 137 11.37 11.67 -14.23
N PRO A 138 10.42 12.13 -15.08
CA PRO A 138 9.69 13.35 -14.81
C PRO A 138 8.85 13.16 -13.55
N MET A 139 8.71 14.20 -12.75
CA MET A 139 7.90 14.20 -11.55
C MET A 139 7.19 15.54 -11.39
N ALA A 140 5.92 15.47 -11.02
CA ALA A 140 5.18 16.64 -10.58
C ALA A 140 4.45 16.31 -9.28
N PHE A 141 4.23 17.30 -8.42
CA PHE A 141 3.46 17.13 -7.20
C PHE A 141 2.72 18.40 -6.80
N ALA A 142 1.71 18.24 -5.99
CA ALA A 142 1.01 19.33 -5.32
C ALA A 142 0.72 18.94 -3.87
N THR A 143 0.76 19.95 -3.00
CA THR A 143 0.39 19.81 -1.60
C THR A 143 -0.98 20.42 -1.35
N LEU A 144 -1.84 19.69 -0.65
CA LEU A 144 -3.18 20.17 -0.29
C LEU A 144 -3.19 20.67 1.16
N LYS A 145 -4.16 21.54 1.49
CA LYS A 145 -4.25 22.17 2.83
C LYS A 145 -4.36 21.18 4.01
N ASN A 146 -4.85 19.97 3.74
CA ASN A 146 -5.01 18.92 4.76
C ASN A 146 -3.78 18.00 4.89
N GLY A 147 -2.62 18.40 4.38
CA GLY A 147 -1.38 17.61 4.43
C GLY A 147 -1.34 16.42 3.47
N VAL A 148 -2.29 16.35 2.52
CA VAL A 148 -2.27 15.36 1.44
C VAL A 148 -1.34 15.84 0.34
N ILE A 149 -0.47 14.97 -0.15
CA ILE A 149 0.36 15.18 -1.33
C ILE A 149 -0.16 14.33 -2.47
N VAL A 150 -0.26 14.96 -3.64
CA VAL A 150 -0.61 14.29 -4.89
C VAL A 150 0.60 14.37 -5.81
N GLY A 151 1.07 13.21 -6.28
CA GLY A 151 2.21 13.08 -7.20
C GLY A 151 1.81 12.41 -8.50
N GLY A 152 2.59 12.68 -9.54
CA GLY A 152 2.44 12.08 -10.87
C GLY A 152 3.62 12.42 -11.77
N PRO A 153 3.66 11.95 -13.02
CA PRO A 153 4.74 12.26 -13.95
C PRO A 153 4.71 13.72 -14.43
N ASP A 154 3.53 14.31 -14.52
CA ASP A 154 3.33 15.67 -15.02
C ASP A 154 2.15 16.39 -14.33
N ALA A 155 1.93 17.64 -14.70
CA ALA A 155 0.90 18.48 -14.11
C ALA A 155 -0.54 17.98 -14.37
N ASP A 156 -0.80 17.25 -15.44
CA ASP A 156 -2.14 16.76 -15.77
C ASP A 156 -2.55 15.61 -14.88
N TYR A 157 -1.64 14.66 -14.62
CA TYR A 157 -1.84 13.60 -13.62
C TYR A 157 -2.05 14.16 -12.23
N VAL A 158 -1.25 15.15 -11.84
CA VAL A 158 -1.42 15.80 -10.52
C VAL A 158 -2.76 16.54 -10.45
N ARG A 159 -3.18 17.23 -11.52
CA ARG A 159 -4.48 17.93 -11.58
C ARG A 159 -5.66 16.95 -11.43
N GLN A 160 -5.60 15.79 -12.09
CA GLN A 160 -6.60 14.73 -11.95
C GLN A 160 -6.60 14.19 -10.50
N GLY A 161 -5.43 13.85 -9.97
CA GLY A 161 -5.28 13.36 -8.60
C GLY A 161 -5.80 14.34 -7.54
N ILE A 162 -5.61 15.66 -7.74
CA ILE A 162 -6.17 16.69 -6.86
C ILE A 162 -7.71 16.65 -6.86
N LYS A 163 -8.33 16.43 -8.02
CA LYS A 163 -9.80 16.31 -8.10
C LYS A 163 -10.28 15.07 -7.34
N LEU A 164 -9.60 13.91 -7.55
CA LEU A 164 -9.91 12.65 -6.88
C LEU A 164 -9.70 12.73 -5.36
N ALA A 165 -8.59 13.33 -4.90
CA ALA A 165 -8.34 13.54 -3.48
C ALA A 165 -9.39 14.43 -2.79
N LYS A 166 -10.13 15.23 -3.57
CA LYS A 166 -11.24 16.08 -3.11
C LYS A 166 -12.63 15.46 -3.36
N GLY A 167 -12.72 14.22 -3.82
CA GLY A 167 -13.99 13.55 -4.15
C GLY A 167 -14.73 14.17 -5.33
N LYS A 168 -14.01 14.78 -6.30
CA LYS A 168 -14.61 15.55 -7.42
C LYS A 168 -14.22 15.01 -8.81
N GLY A 169 -13.44 13.95 -8.88
CA GLY A 169 -13.03 13.31 -10.13
C GLY A 169 -13.99 12.20 -10.56
N ALA A 170 -13.89 11.78 -11.83
CA ALA A 170 -14.45 10.52 -12.26
C ALA A 170 -13.65 9.38 -11.58
N SER A 171 -14.31 8.65 -10.70
CA SER A 171 -13.68 7.67 -9.83
C SER A 171 -14.12 6.26 -10.14
N ARG A 172 -13.26 5.31 -9.76
CA ARG A 172 -13.49 3.87 -9.95
C ARG A 172 -14.70 3.42 -9.13
N GLY A 173 -15.59 2.66 -9.78
CA GLY A 173 -16.66 1.94 -9.09
C GLY A 173 -16.16 0.75 -8.27
N PRO A 174 -17.06 0.05 -7.56
CA PRO A 174 -16.75 -1.14 -6.77
C PRO A 174 -16.01 -2.20 -7.58
N ILE A 175 -15.08 -2.89 -6.95
CA ILE A 175 -14.30 -3.99 -7.54
C ILE A 175 -14.57 -5.23 -6.67
N ALA A 176 -15.45 -6.12 -7.13
CA ALA A 176 -15.88 -7.30 -6.39
C ALA A 176 -14.71 -8.17 -5.88
N LEU A 177 -13.60 -8.24 -6.63
CA LEU A 177 -12.41 -8.96 -6.24
C LEU A 177 -11.79 -8.39 -4.96
N LEU A 178 -11.78 -7.06 -4.79
CA LEU A 178 -11.27 -6.41 -3.58
C LEU A 178 -12.20 -6.64 -2.38
N ASP A 179 -13.51 -6.67 -2.61
CA ASP A 179 -14.49 -6.97 -1.56
C ASP A 179 -14.31 -8.41 -1.07
N ASN A 180 -14.09 -9.38 -1.98
CA ASN A 180 -13.80 -10.77 -1.62
C ASN A 180 -12.49 -10.90 -0.82
N LEU A 181 -11.43 -10.17 -1.18
CA LEU A 181 -10.17 -10.16 -0.45
C LEU A 181 -10.35 -9.63 0.98
N ARG A 182 -11.11 -8.55 1.16
CA ARG A 182 -11.39 -7.95 2.47
C ARG A 182 -12.23 -8.84 3.38
N GLN A 183 -13.03 -9.76 2.83
CA GLN A 183 -13.73 -10.77 3.63
C GLN A 183 -12.79 -11.80 4.28
N ILE A 184 -11.58 -11.98 3.73
CA ILE A 184 -10.57 -12.92 4.23
C ILE A 184 -9.59 -12.22 5.20
N VAL A 185 -9.24 -10.97 4.91
CA VAL A 185 -8.42 -10.09 5.76
C VAL A 185 -9.15 -8.77 5.87
N ASP A 186 -9.75 -8.51 7.03
CA ASP A 186 -10.71 -7.43 7.24
C ASP A 186 -10.06 -6.03 7.15
N ASP A 187 -8.91 -5.84 7.78
CA ASP A 187 -8.20 -4.55 7.81
C ASP A 187 -6.76 -4.71 7.30
N PRO A 188 -6.57 -4.91 5.98
CA PRO A 188 -5.26 -5.17 5.43
C PRO A 188 -4.40 -3.89 5.42
N GLY A 189 -3.16 -4.00 5.91
CA GLY A 189 -2.16 -2.94 5.78
C GLY A 189 -1.71 -2.72 4.32
N PHE A 190 -1.95 -3.70 3.44
CA PHE A 190 -1.67 -3.60 2.01
C PHE A 190 -2.77 -4.25 1.19
N ILE A 191 -3.18 -3.57 0.11
CA ILE A 191 -4.11 -4.10 -0.89
C ILE A 191 -3.69 -3.66 -2.29
N ALA A 192 -3.76 -4.57 -3.26
CA ALA A 192 -3.46 -4.30 -4.65
C ALA A 192 -4.46 -4.98 -5.58
N TYR A 193 -4.63 -4.39 -6.76
CA TYR A 193 -5.47 -4.91 -7.83
C TYR A 193 -4.88 -4.57 -9.18
N VAL A 194 -5.02 -5.46 -10.15
CA VAL A 194 -4.74 -5.19 -11.56
C VAL A 194 -5.76 -5.89 -12.47
N ASP A 195 -6.31 -5.12 -13.39
CA ASP A 195 -7.01 -5.62 -14.59
C ASP A 195 -5.92 -5.97 -15.61
N VAL A 196 -5.48 -7.23 -15.58
CA VAL A 196 -4.32 -7.69 -16.40
C VAL A 196 -4.63 -7.57 -17.88
N ALA A 197 -5.87 -7.86 -18.28
CA ALA A 197 -6.29 -7.78 -19.67
C ALA A 197 -6.12 -6.36 -20.23
N LYS A 198 -6.48 -5.33 -19.47
CA LYS A 198 -6.32 -3.94 -19.89
C LYS A 198 -4.89 -3.42 -19.70
N ALA A 199 -4.25 -3.71 -18.58
CA ALA A 199 -2.90 -3.25 -18.31
C ALA A 199 -1.89 -3.84 -19.30
N SER A 200 -2.08 -5.09 -19.73
CA SER A 200 -1.20 -5.77 -20.68
C SER A 200 -1.27 -5.20 -22.09
N ALA A 201 -2.32 -4.45 -22.44
CA ALA A 201 -2.40 -3.79 -23.75
C ALA A 201 -1.25 -2.80 -24.00
N HIS A 202 -0.60 -2.33 -22.93
CA HIS A 202 0.54 -1.41 -22.99
C HIS A 202 1.90 -2.11 -22.86
N HIS A 203 1.94 -3.45 -22.70
CA HIS A 203 3.15 -4.23 -22.46
C HIS A 203 3.21 -5.49 -23.32
N ASP A 204 4.36 -5.74 -23.93
CA ASP A 204 4.62 -6.99 -24.64
C ASP A 204 5.01 -8.09 -23.65
N LEU A 205 4.01 -8.80 -23.12
CA LEU A 205 4.19 -9.87 -22.15
C LEU A 205 4.96 -11.08 -22.73
N ASP A 206 5.02 -11.24 -24.05
CA ASP A 206 5.72 -12.37 -24.69
C ASP A 206 7.24 -12.23 -24.55
N ARG A 207 7.75 -11.00 -24.64
CA ARG A 207 9.20 -10.75 -24.49
C ARG A 207 9.78 -11.15 -23.14
N HIS A 208 8.94 -11.28 -22.13
CA HIS A 208 9.38 -11.58 -20.77
C HIS A 208 9.03 -12.99 -20.32
N GLY A 209 8.62 -13.89 -21.22
CA GLY A 209 8.25 -15.27 -20.89
C GLY A 209 6.97 -15.37 -20.04
N MET A 210 6.16 -14.31 -19.99
CA MET A 210 4.94 -14.23 -19.19
C MET A 210 3.68 -14.67 -19.95
N GLY A 211 3.80 -15.64 -20.86
CA GLY A 211 2.67 -16.12 -21.68
C GLY A 211 1.45 -16.55 -20.86
N MET A 212 1.65 -17.09 -19.66
CA MET A 212 0.56 -17.45 -18.75
C MET A 212 -0.18 -16.21 -18.21
N ALA A 213 0.51 -15.07 -18.03
CA ALA A 213 -0.12 -13.83 -17.56
C ALA A 213 -1.16 -13.30 -18.56
N LYS A 214 -1.04 -13.57 -19.84
CA LYS A 214 -2.05 -13.20 -20.86
C LYS A 214 -3.38 -13.90 -20.64
N LYS A 215 -3.36 -15.06 -19.97
CA LYS A 215 -4.56 -15.85 -19.66
C LYS A 215 -5.21 -15.43 -18.34
N VAL A 216 -4.73 -14.37 -17.72
CA VAL A 216 -5.31 -13.78 -16.50
C VAL A 216 -6.13 -12.55 -16.89
N LYS A 217 -7.40 -12.50 -16.45
CA LYS A 217 -8.26 -11.33 -16.62
C LYS A 217 -7.93 -10.26 -15.60
N SER A 218 -7.88 -10.65 -14.34
CA SER A 218 -7.55 -9.74 -13.23
C SER A 218 -6.95 -10.50 -12.06
N MET A 219 -6.22 -9.79 -11.23
CA MET A 219 -5.73 -10.31 -9.96
C MET A 219 -5.76 -9.23 -8.88
N GLY A 220 -5.87 -9.68 -7.64
CA GLY A 220 -5.75 -8.81 -6.49
C GLY A 220 -5.05 -9.53 -5.35
N MET A 221 -4.50 -8.75 -4.43
CA MET A 221 -3.77 -9.26 -3.27
C MET A 221 -4.01 -8.38 -2.06
N VAL A 222 -4.05 -9.00 -0.90
CA VAL A 222 -4.01 -8.32 0.40
C VAL A 222 -2.94 -8.92 1.29
N VAL A 223 -2.39 -8.08 2.18
CA VAL A 223 -1.50 -8.51 3.27
C VAL A 223 -1.97 -7.84 4.55
N GLY A 224 -2.15 -8.61 5.58
CA GLY A 224 -2.55 -8.12 6.90
C GLY A 224 -2.52 -9.23 7.94
N GLU A 225 -2.79 -8.88 9.18
CA GLU A 225 -2.84 -9.86 10.27
C GLU A 225 -4.26 -10.35 10.49
N ALA A 226 -4.41 -11.66 10.60
CA ALA A 226 -5.65 -12.30 10.99
C ALA A 226 -5.34 -13.68 11.65
N ASP A 227 -6.09 -14.02 12.69
CA ASP A 227 -5.95 -15.29 13.43
C ASP A 227 -4.53 -15.56 13.96
N GLY A 228 -3.79 -14.51 14.37
CA GLY A 228 -2.42 -14.62 14.88
C GLY A 228 -1.38 -14.95 13.81
N LEU A 229 -1.71 -14.77 12.54
CA LEU A 229 -0.83 -14.97 11.40
C LEU A 229 -0.72 -13.70 10.57
N LEU A 230 0.45 -13.45 10.00
CA LEU A 230 0.58 -12.57 8.85
C LEU A 230 0.05 -13.34 7.63
N LYS A 231 -1.11 -12.94 7.12
CA LYS A 231 -1.76 -13.54 5.96
C LYS A 231 -1.45 -12.75 4.69
N MET A 232 -1.09 -13.48 3.66
CA MET A 232 -1.02 -13.01 2.28
C MET A 232 -2.08 -13.78 1.49
N VAL A 233 -3.03 -13.07 0.91
CA VAL A 233 -4.11 -13.67 0.11
C VAL A 233 -4.09 -13.05 -1.28
N ALA A 234 -4.04 -13.89 -2.31
CA ALA A 234 -4.18 -13.47 -3.69
C ALA A 234 -5.38 -14.18 -4.34
N ILE A 235 -6.16 -13.42 -5.10
CA ILE A 235 -7.23 -13.95 -5.96
C ILE A 235 -6.84 -13.66 -7.41
N VAL A 236 -6.86 -14.70 -8.24
CA VAL A 236 -6.58 -14.64 -9.67
C VAL A 236 -7.83 -15.06 -10.42
N VAL A 237 -8.29 -14.24 -11.35
CA VAL A 237 -9.38 -14.57 -12.25
C VAL A 237 -8.77 -14.93 -13.60
N ALA A 238 -8.79 -16.19 -13.96
CA ALA A 238 -8.29 -16.69 -15.22
C ALA A 238 -9.30 -16.43 -16.37
N GLU A 239 -8.86 -16.60 -17.60
CA GLU A 239 -9.68 -16.45 -18.79
C GLU A 239 -10.79 -17.50 -18.82
N ASP A 240 -10.48 -18.73 -18.43
CA ASP A 240 -11.39 -19.88 -18.38
C ASP A 240 -11.02 -20.85 -17.24
N GLU A 241 -11.86 -21.86 -17.05
CA GLU A 241 -11.68 -22.88 -16.00
C GLU A 241 -10.47 -23.80 -16.27
N GLU A 242 -10.16 -24.10 -17.52
CA GLU A 242 -9.02 -24.93 -17.89
C GLU A 242 -7.71 -24.23 -17.52
N THR A 243 -7.58 -22.97 -17.84
CA THR A 243 -6.45 -22.11 -17.44
C THR A 243 -6.32 -22.04 -15.92
N ALA A 244 -7.44 -21.85 -15.21
CA ALA A 244 -7.44 -21.84 -13.75
C ALA A 244 -6.95 -23.18 -13.17
N ALA A 245 -7.37 -24.33 -13.74
CA ALA A 245 -6.90 -25.64 -13.33
C ALA A 245 -5.39 -25.85 -13.56
N GLN A 246 -4.85 -25.34 -14.68
CA GLN A 246 -3.42 -25.37 -14.96
C GLN A 246 -2.64 -24.53 -13.93
N MET A 247 -3.15 -23.32 -13.64
CA MET A 247 -2.54 -22.44 -12.62
C MET A 247 -2.58 -23.06 -11.21
N GLU A 248 -3.69 -23.72 -10.85
CA GLU A 248 -3.82 -24.46 -9.59
C GLU A 248 -2.76 -25.55 -9.46
N GLY A 249 -2.54 -26.35 -10.52
CA GLY A 249 -1.51 -27.37 -10.56
C GLY A 249 -0.10 -26.78 -10.39
N MET A 250 0.19 -25.66 -11.07
CA MET A 250 1.47 -24.97 -10.94
C MET A 250 1.68 -24.42 -9.53
N ALA A 251 0.69 -23.77 -8.96
CA ALA A 251 0.76 -23.20 -7.60
C ALA A 251 0.98 -24.29 -6.55
N ASN A 252 0.25 -25.41 -6.64
CA ASN A 252 0.43 -26.57 -5.76
C ASN A 252 1.84 -27.17 -5.90
N GLY A 253 2.36 -27.28 -7.12
CA GLY A 253 3.73 -27.75 -7.39
C GLY A 253 4.79 -26.81 -6.79
N MET A 254 4.64 -25.52 -6.92
CA MET A 254 5.55 -24.53 -6.32
C MET A 254 5.51 -24.59 -4.79
N MET A 255 4.34 -24.69 -4.18
CA MET A 255 4.20 -24.83 -2.74
C MET A 255 4.82 -26.14 -2.22
N ALA A 256 4.63 -27.24 -2.93
CA ALA A 256 5.27 -28.51 -2.58
C ALA A 256 6.82 -28.41 -2.64
N MET A 257 7.36 -27.75 -3.65
CA MET A 257 8.81 -27.50 -3.75
C MET A 257 9.31 -26.59 -2.62
N ALA A 258 8.58 -25.56 -2.27
CA ALA A 258 8.92 -24.68 -1.14
C ALA A 258 8.95 -25.45 0.19
N ALA A 259 8.02 -26.39 0.40
CA ALA A 259 7.99 -27.27 1.57
C ALA A 259 9.15 -28.29 1.60
N LEU A 260 9.62 -28.73 0.44
CA LEU A 260 10.72 -29.70 0.31
C LEU A 260 12.12 -29.07 0.36
N GLY A 261 12.24 -27.76 0.27
CA GLY A 261 13.49 -27.01 0.17
C GLY A 261 14.43 -27.17 1.37
N LYS A 262 15.12 -28.30 1.47
CA LYS A 262 16.10 -28.67 2.49
C LYS A 262 17.46 -27.97 2.34
N GLY A 263 17.57 -26.78 1.76
CA GLY A 263 18.90 -26.25 1.44
C GLY A 263 19.09 -24.74 1.48
N SER A 264 18.05 -23.94 1.59
CA SER A 264 18.22 -22.50 1.73
C SER A 264 18.52 -22.13 3.19
N LYS A 265 19.48 -21.23 3.39
CA LYS A 265 19.85 -20.69 4.72
C LYS A 265 18.67 -19.96 5.43
N HIS A 266 17.54 -19.81 4.76
CA HIS A 266 16.31 -19.23 5.26
C HIS A 266 15.18 -20.24 5.06
N ARG A 267 14.78 -20.88 6.13
CA ARG A 267 13.74 -21.91 6.14
C ARG A 267 12.36 -21.24 6.00
N LEU A 268 11.99 -20.88 4.77
CA LEU A 268 10.62 -20.42 4.49
C LEU A 268 9.57 -21.44 4.97
N ALA A 269 9.93 -22.73 4.90
CA ALA A 269 9.09 -23.82 5.39
C ALA A 269 8.80 -23.74 6.90
N ASP A 270 9.73 -23.23 7.71
CA ASP A 270 9.55 -23.10 9.17
C ASP A 270 8.62 -21.91 9.50
N LEU A 271 8.54 -20.90 8.62
CA LEU A 271 7.67 -19.74 8.76
C LEU A 271 6.21 -20.05 8.35
N LEU A 272 6.04 -20.97 7.39
CA LEU A 272 4.72 -21.32 6.86
C LEU A 272 3.91 -22.11 7.90
N LYS A 273 2.82 -21.54 8.40
CA LYS A 273 1.83 -22.22 9.27
C LYS A 273 0.63 -22.73 8.49
N SER A 274 0.26 -22.00 7.45
CA SER A 274 -0.85 -22.41 6.58
C SER A 274 -0.56 -22.03 5.15
N GLN A 275 -1.00 -22.86 4.24
CA GLN A 275 -1.01 -22.58 2.82
C GLN A 275 -2.18 -23.29 2.17
N SER A 276 -2.85 -22.62 1.26
CA SER A 276 -3.93 -23.23 0.50
C SER A 276 -4.02 -22.65 -0.90
N VAL A 277 -4.41 -23.49 -1.83
CA VAL A 277 -4.86 -23.09 -3.17
C VAL A 277 -6.25 -23.68 -3.33
N THR A 278 -7.21 -22.85 -3.62
CA THR A 278 -8.59 -23.27 -3.87
C THR A 278 -9.07 -22.70 -5.18
N ARG A 279 -9.88 -23.45 -5.92
CA ARG A 279 -10.44 -23.04 -7.19
C ARG A 279 -11.95 -23.15 -7.19
N ALA A 280 -12.61 -22.13 -7.72
CA ALA A 280 -14.04 -22.11 -7.99
C ALA A 280 -14.26 -21.58 -9.41
N GLY A 281 -14.58 -22.48 -10.35
CA GLY A 281 -14.66 -22.14 -11.76
C GLY A 281 -13.31 -21.61 -12.29
N ASN A 282 -13.31 -20.40 -12.83
CA ASN A 282 -12.10 -19.72 -13.31
C ASN A 282 -11.42 -18.83 -12.26
N VAL A 283 -11.83 -18.88 -11.02
CA VAL A 283 -11.25 -18.09 -9.92
C VAL A 283 -10.36 -18.96 -9.06
N LEU A 284 -9.11 -18.52 -8.86
CA LEU A 284 -8.13 -19.13 -7.99
C LEU A 284 -7.89 -18.26 -6.75
N THR A 285 -7.93 -18.84 -5.58
CA THR A 285 -7.55 -18.17 -4.32
C THR A 285 -6.34 -18.86 -3.73
N LEU A 286 -5.26 -18.08 -3.54
CA LEU A 286 -4.03 -18.54 -2.90
C LEU A 286 -3.93 -17.85 -1.54
N GLN A 287 -3.66 -18.62 -0.50
CA GLN A 287 -3.47 -18.09 0.84
C GLN A 287 -2.17 -18.64 1.43
N VAL A 288 -1.42 -17.75 2.08
CA VAL A 288 -0.22 -18.10 2.83
C VAL A 288 -0.32 -17.41 4.19
N GLY A 289 -0.18 -18.18 5.26
CA GLY A 289 -0.13 -17.68 6.63
C GLY A 289 1.23 -17.95 7.25
N LEU A 290 1.87 -16.91 7.76
CA LEU A 290 3.16 -16.95 8.44
C LEU A 290 2.94 -16.72 9.94
N ALA A 291 3.60 -17.49 10.79
CA ALA A 291 3.53 -17.30 12.23
C ALA A 291 4.22 -16.01 12.63
N ILE A 292 3.53 -15.14 13.35
CA ILE A 292 4.05 -13.84 13.76
C ILE A 292 5.25 -14.00 14.69
N ASP A 293 5.15 -14.87 15.70
CA ASP A 293 6.21 -15.18 16.64
C ASP A 293 7.52 -15.64 15.97
N VAL A 294 7.41 -16.43 14.89
CA VAL A 294 8.57 -16.90 14.13
C VAL A 294 9.17 -15.77 13.28
N ILE A 295 8.34 -14.87 12.77
CA ILE A 295 8.81 -13.67 12.05
C ILE A 295 9.57 -12.74 13.01
N GLU A 296 9.02 -12.47 14.19
CA GLU A 296 9.64 -11.65 15.24
C GLU A 296 11.00 -12.21 15.62
N ASP A 297 11.08 -13.50 15.95
CA ASP A 297 12.32 -14.22 16.22
C ASP A 297 13.37 -14.11 15.10
N HIS A 298 12.90 -14.16 13.86
CA HIS A 298 13.78 -14.05 12.70
C HIS A 298 14.33 -12.63 12.54
N ILE A 299 13.49 -11.63 12.68
CA ILE A 299 13.89 -10.21 12.63
C ILE A 299 14.92 -9.92 13.73
N GLU A 300 14.68 -10.33 14.98
CA GLU A 300 15.63 -10.16 16.07
C GLU A 300 17.01 -10.78 15.76
N LYS A 301 17.01 -12.01 15.26
CA LYS A 301 18.26 -12.72 14.92
C LYS A 301 19.05 -12.01 13.82
N GLU A 302 18.36 -11.52 12.78
CA GLU A 302 19.04 -10.80 11.70
C GLU A 302 19.55 -9.42 12.14
N MET A 303 18.83 -8.75 13.02
CA MET A 303 19.23 -7.46 13.54
C MET A 303 20.44 -7.58 14.49
N ARG A 304 20.50 -8.65 15.30
CA ARG A 304 21.67 -8.94 16.17
C ARG A 304 22.95 -9.27 15.39
N LYS A 305 22.84 -9.78 14.15
CA LYS A 305 24.03 -10.08 13.32
C LYS A 305 24.66 -8.85 12.66
N ARG A 306 23.94 -7.73 12.64
CA ARG A 306 24.39 -6.49 11.99
C ARG A 306 25.00 -5.48 12.97
N ILE A 307 25.03 -5.84 14.25
CA ILE A 307 25.73 -5.17 15.34
C ILE A 307 27.08 -5.89 15.58
#